data_c55af3326d18b9bd31c05a08256a79a0
#
_entry.id   c55af3326d18b9bd31c05a08256a79a0
#
_cell.length_a   1.000
_cell.length_b   1.000
_cell.length_c   1.000
_cell.angle_alpha   90.00
_cell.angle_beta   90.00
_cell.angle_gamma   90.00
#
_symmetry.space_group_name_H-M   'P 1'
#
loop_
_entity.id
_entity.type
_entity.pdbx_description
1 polymer ?
#
loop_
_entity_poly.entity_id
_entity_poly.type
_entity_poly.pdbx_seq_one_letter_code
_entity_poly.pdbx_strand_id
1 'polypeptide(L)'
;MKTLLFGSAVVATLLTASITLAGPFGLTRMSETTQECVDCHQKESPALYEMWGDSQHYRANVGCFECHMADKGDIDAFKHYGHRISVIVSPKDCARCHEAEVEEFSASHHSKAARILGSLDNVLAEVVEGNHGMITEGFPGGVSAAAVNGCWQCHGNQVKVLEDGSLDPATWPNSGIGRINPDGSEGSCMACHTRHSFSVAQARHPDTCGKCHMGPDHPQKEIYEESKHGILFFSNQDKMALDSQKWIVGEDYSAA
;
A
#
# COMPACT_ATOMS: atom_id res chain seq x y z
N MET A 1 83.29 18.50 -21.21
CA MET A 1 81.91 18.95 -20.99
C MET A 1 80.98 17.77 -21.36
N LYS A 2 80.41 17.08 -20.34
CA LYS A 2 79.44 15.97 -20.55
C LYS A 2 78.10 16.50 -20.12
N THR A 3 77.19 16.60 -21.06
CA THR A 3 75.81 17.04 -20.83
C THR A 3 74.96 15.79 -20.42
N LEU A 4 74.42 15.81 -19.22
CA LEU A 4 73.48 14.81 -18.74
C LEU A 4 72.05 15.23 -19.16
N LEU A 5 71.38 14.39 -19.93
CA LEU A 5 69.93 14.49 -20.23
C LEU A 5 69.13 13.73 -19.15
N PHE A 6 68.36 14.47 -18.40
CA PHE A 6 67.32 13.89 -17.48
C PHE A 6 66.04 13.64 -18.28
N GLY A 7 65.69 12.37 -18.45
CA GLY A 7 64.38 11.98 -18.98
C GLY A 7 63.36 11.94 -17.87
N SER A 8 62.35 12.80 -17.93
CA SER A 8 61.20 12.75 -17.04
C SER A 8 60.17 11.71 -17.54
N ALA A 9 60.01 10.64 -16.81
CA ALA A 9 58.95 9.67 -17.06
C ALA A 9 57.62 10.19 -16.47
N VAL A 10 56.66 10.52 -17.35
CA VAL A 10 55.30 10.85 -16.96
C VAL A 10 54.53 9.54 -16.75
N VAL A 11 54.22 9.22 -15.50
CA VAL A 11 53.34 8.11 -15.15
C VAL A 11 51.89 8.58 -15.30
N ALA A 12 51.25 8.17 -16.38
CA ALA A 12 49.83 8.38 -16.59
C ALA A 12 49.00 7.38 -15.73
N THR A 13 48.47 7.86 -14.63
CA THR A 13 47.51 7.11 -13.81
C THR A 13 46.17 7.09 -14.53
N LEU A 14 45.81 5.97 -15.12
CA LEU A 14 44.48 5.71 -15.65
C LEU A 14 43.51 5.55 -14.47
N LEU A 15 42.73 6.60 -14.15
CA LEU A 15 41.53 6.50 -13.32
C LEU A 15 40.47 5.75 -14.12
N THR A 16 40.27 4.47 -13.83
CA THR A 16 39.10 3.73 -14.27
C THR A 16 37.91 4.22 -13.47
N ALA A 17 37.14 5.15 -14.02
CA ALA A 17 35.83 5.50 -13.48
C ALA A 17 34.91 4.30 -13.69
N SER A 18 34.56 3.60 -12.60
CA SER A 18 33.51 2.61 -12.61
C SER A 18 32.18 3.34 -12.87
N ILE A 19 31.68 3.21 -14.09
CA ILE A 19 30.32 3.67 -14.42
C ILE A 19 29.40 2.64 -13.79
N THR A 20 28.89 2.95 -12.62
CA THR A 20 27.73 2.25 -12.06
C THR A 20 26.55 2.55 -12.99
N LEU A 21 26.12 1.57 -13.75
CA LEU A 21 24.88 1.63 -14.51
C LEU A 21 23.74 1.80 -13.47
N ALA A 22 23.29 3.02 -13.28
CA ALA A 22 22.04 3.26 -12.58
C ALA A 22 20.93 2.50 -13.33
N GLY A 23 20.09 1.78 -12.59
CA GLY A 23 18.91 1.14 -13.16
C GLY A 23 18.03 2.17 -13.89
N PRO A 24 17.01 1.73 -14.65
CA PRO A 24 16.22 2.59 -15.52
C PRO A 24 15.60 3.81 -14.81
N PHE A 25 15.53 3.80 -13.48
CA PHE A 25 14.95 4.88 -12.68
C PHE A 25 15.99 5.75 -11.93
N GLY A 26 17.28 5.51 -12.10
CA GLY A 26 18.34 6.42 -11.63
C GLY A 26 18.66 6.37 -10.13
N LEU A 27 18.26 5.31 -9.39
CA LEU A 27 18.61 5.17 -7.98
C LEU A 27 20.10 4.95 -7.76
N THR A 28 20.60 5.61 -6.73
CA THR A 28 22.01 5.56 -6.35
C THR A 28 22.29 4.55 -5.24
N ARG A 29 21.28 4.10 -4.48
CA ARG A 29 21.51 3.17 -3.37
C ARG A 29 20.22 2.49 -2.90
N MET A 30 20.18 1.21 -3.05
CA MET A 30 19.15 0.30 -2.54
C MET A 30 19.78 -0.56 -1.43
N SER A 31 19.02 -1.05 -0.46
CA SER A 31 19.55 -2.02 0.50
C SER A 31 19.94 -3.31 -0.24
N GLU A 32 20.98 -4.00 0.25
CA GLU A 32 21.43 -5.27 -0.36
C GLU A 32 20.29 -6.28 -0.38
N THR A 33 19.51 -6.34 0.70
CA THR A 33 18.35 -7.24 0.79
C THR A 33 17.27 -6.89 -0.24
N THR A 34 16.93 -5.63 -0.41
CA THR A 34 15.98 -5.23 -1.46
C THR A 34 16.53 -5.53 -2.86
N GLN A 35 17.84 -5.39 -3.08
CA GLN A 35 18.44 -5.77 -4.38
C GLN A 35 18.25 -7.26 -4.69
N GLU A 36 18.41 -8.14 -3.70
CA GLU A 36 18.14 -9.58 -3.87
C GLU A 36 16.68 -9.84 -4.26
N CYS A 37 15.73 -9.10 -3.67
CA CYS A 37 14.32 -9.18 -4.06
C CYS A 37 14.11 -8.75 -5.52
N VAL A 38 14.70 -7.62 -5.91
CA VAL A 38 14.60 -7.06 -7.26
C VAL A 38 15.18 -7.99 -8.30
N ASP A 39 16.33 -8.62 -8.06
CA ASP A 39 17.01 -9.51 -9.02
C ASP A 39 16.12 -10.67 -9.48
N CYS A 40 15.18 -11.09 -8.64
CA CYS A 40 14.18 -12.09 -8.97
C CYS A 40 12.86 -11.44 -9.47
N HIS A 41 12.25 -10.56 -8.66
CA HIS A 41 10.90 -10.06 -8.89
C HIS A 41 10.74 -9.16 -10.11
N GLN A 42 11.80 -8.52 -10.61
CA GLN A 42 11.75 -7.82 -11.90
C GLN A 42 11.44 -8.76 -13.09
N LYS A 43 11.71 -10.06 -12.95
CA LYS A 43 11.44 -11.08 -13.98
C LYS A 43 10.14 -11.82 -13.68
N GLU A 44 9.94 -12.24 -12.44
CA GLU A 44 8.81 -13.07 -12.03
C GLU A 44 7.52 -12.26 -11.85
N SER A 45 7.64 -10.96 -11.54
CA SER A 45 6.51 -10.05 -11.28
C SER A 45 6.78 -8.64 -11.81
N PRO A 46 6.99 -8.47 -13.13
CA PRO A 46 7.45 -7.20 -13.71
C PRO A 46 6.50 -6.03 -13.41
N ALA A 47 5.19 -6.26 -13.44
CA ALA A 47 4.21 -5.21 -13.14
C ALA A 47 4.34 -4.68 -11.69
N LEU A 48 4.62 -5.56 -10.73
CA LEU A 48 4.87 -5.17 -9.34
C LEU A 48 6.14 -4.31 -9.23
N TYR A 49 7.20 -4.73 -9.91
CA TYR A 49 8.45 -3.98 -9.96
C TYR A 49 8.28 -2.59 -10.59
N GLU A 50 7.55 -2.50 -11.70
CA GLU A 50 7.26 -1.22 -12.38
C GLU A 50 6.42 -0.29 -11.50
N MET A 51 5.33 -0.80 -10.88
CA MET A 51 4.50 -0.01 -9.97
C MET A 51 5.30 0.55 -8.79
N TRP A 52 6.18 -0.25 -8.19
CA TRP A 52 7.07 0.22 -7.13
C TRP A 52 8.07 1.25 -7.66
N GLY A 53 8.66 1.02 -8.84
CA GLY A 53 9.60 1.93 -9.49
C GLY A 53 9.03 3.33 -9.75
N ASP A 54 7.73 3.44 -9.96
CA ASP A 54 7.02 4.72 -10.14
C ASP A 54 6.71 5.43 -8.81
N SER A 55 6.86 4.73 -7.68
CA SER A 55 6.49 5.26 -6.37
C SER A 55 7.49 6.29 -5.82
N GLN A 56 7.01 7.10 -4.87
CA GLN A 56 7.89 7.96 -4.07
C GLN A 56 8.77 7.14 -3.11
N HIS A 57 8.32 5.97 -2.69
CA HIS A 57 9.11 5.05 -1.86
C HIS A 57 10.39 4.61 -2.57
N TYR A 58 10.28 4.24 -3.85
CA TYR A 58 11.45 3.95 -4.68
C TYR A 58 12.44 5.11 -4.69
N ARG A 59 11.96 6.35 -4.91
CA ARG A 59 12.79 7.55 -4.93
C ARG A 59 13.43 7.88 -3.58
N ALA A 60 12.79 7.44 -2.49
CA ALA A 60 13.30 7.57 -1.12
C ALA A 60 14.21 6.40 -0.69
N ASN A 61 14.55 5.48 -1.58
CA ASN A 61 15.30 4.25 -1.30
C ASN A 61 14.61 3.30 -0.31
N VAL A 62 13.28 3.33 -0.27
CA VAL A 62 12.45 2.38 0.49
C VAL A 62 12.02 1.28 -0.46
N GLY A 63 12.49 0.07 -0.21
CA GLY A 63 12.29 -1.05 -1.12
C GLY A 63 11.35 -2.13 -0.58
N CYS A 64 11.45 -3.29 -1.20
CA CYS A 64 10.58 -4.42 -0.90
C CYS A 64 10.72 -4.86 0.55
N PHE A 65 11.96 -5.05 1.01
CA PHE A 65 12.25 -5.57 2.34
C PHE A 65 11.86 -4.59 3.44
N GLU A 66 12.06 -3.30 3.25
CA GLU A 66 11.74 -2.25 4.23
C GLU A 66 10.24 -2.24 4.60
N CYS A 67 9.37 -2.66 3.67
CA CYS A 67 7.93 -2.80 3.91
C CYS A 67 7.54 -4.20 4.36
N HIS A 68 8.12 -5.25 3.75
CA HIS A 68 7.74 -6.64 3.95
C HIS A 68 8.53 -7.38 5.05
N MET A 69 9.53 -6.74 5.65
CA MET A 69 10.25 -7.36 6.77
C MET A 69 9.31 -7.66 7.94
N ALA A 70 9.38 -8.88 8.44
CA ALA A 70 8.54 -9.35 9.53
C ALA A 70 9.38 -9.67 10.77
N ASP A 71 8.83 -9.38 11.94
CA ASP A 71 9.43 -9.71 13.22
C ASP A 71 9.30 -11.21 13.52
N LYS A 72 10.15 -11.70 14.42
CA LYS A 72 10.16 -13.12 14.78
C LYS A 72 8.84 -13.60 15.42
N GLY A 73 8.08 -12.67 15.99
CA GLY A 73 6.81 -12.94 16.66
C GLY A 73 5.57 -12.76 15.77
N ASP A 74 5.72 -12.27 14.56
CA ASP A 74 4.57 -12.08 13.66
C ASP A 74 4.05 -13.44 13.20
N ILE A 75 2.76 -13.68 13.39
CA ILE A 75 2.15 -14.99 13.18
C ILE A 75 2.00 -15.38 11.71
N ASP A 76 2.00 -14.40 10.80
CA ASP A 76 1.98 -14.56 9.34
C ASP A 76 3.38 -14.45 8.71
N ALA A 77 4.43 -14.40 9.55
CA ALA A 77 5.81 -14.34 9.09
C ALA A 77 6.29 -15.70 8.57
N PHE A 78 6.87 -15.69 7.39
CA PHE A 78 7.46 -16.88 6.79
C PHE A 78 8.86 -16.61 6.25
N LYS A 79 9.60 -17.68 5.97
CA LYS A 79 10.92 -17.60 5.34
C LYS A 79 10.79 -17.65 3.82
N HIS A 80 11.37 -16.63 3.17
CA HIS A 80 11.45 -16.52 1.72
C HIS A 80 12.90 -16.22 1.33
N TYR A 81 13.56 -17.17 0.68
CA TYR A 81 14.97 -17.08 0.24
C TYR A 81 15.94 -16.56 1.32
N GLY A 82 15.77 -17.04 2.54
CA GLY A 82 16.64 -16.64 3.68
C GLY A 82 16.13 -15.48 4.51
N HIS A 83 15.25 -14.67 3.97
CA HIS A 83 14.64 -13.52 4.66
C HIS A 83 13.33 -13.91 5.35
N ARG A 84 13.03 -13.24 6.45
CA ARG A 84 11.74 -13.35 7.13
C ARG A 84 10.86 -12.19 6.67
N ILE A 85 9.75 -12.52 6.05
CA ILE A 85 8.82 -11.53 5.49
C ILE A 85 7.38 -11.88 5.83
N SER A 86 6.49 -10.89 5.72
CA SER A 86 5.05 -11.03 5.68
C SER A 86 4.49 -10.54 4.35
N VAL A 87 3.45 -11.21 3.84
CA VAL A 87 2.71 -10.73 2.66
C VAL A 87 1.91 -9.48 3.00
N ILE A 88 1.39 -9.42 4.22
CA ILE A 88 0.56 -8.31 4.68
C ILE A 88 1.45 -7.22 5.25
N VAL A 89 1.45 -6.06 4.59
CA VAL A 89 1.99 -4.82 5.15
C VAL A 89 0.84 -4.10 5.86
N SER A 90 0.99 -3.92 7.14
CA SER A 90 -0.01 -3.36 8.04
C SER A 90 0.25 -1.89 8.37
N PRO A 91 -0.67 -1.18 9.03
CA PRO A 91 -0.39 0.13 9.58
C PRO A 91 0.80 0.14 10.57
N LYS A 92 1.03 -0.93 11.33
CA LYS A 92 2.19 -1.07 12.23
C LYS A 92 3.52 -1.01 11.45
N ASP A 93 3.57 -1.60 10.25
CA ASP A 93 4.75 -1.56 9.40
C ASP A 93 4.97 -0.16 8.81
N CYS A 94 3.88 0.50 8.39
CA CYS A 94 3.92 1.87 7.90
C CYS A 94 4.39 2.85 8.97
N ALA A 95 4.01 2.64 10.24
CA ALA A 95 4.36 3.48 11.38
C ALA A 95 5.88 3.59 11.63
N ARG A 96 6.68 2.68 11.10
CA ARG A 96 8.15 2.78 11.19
C ARG A 96 8.70 4.09 10.61
N CYS A 97 7.97 4.70 9.66
CA CYS A 97 8.33 5.96 9.01
C CYS A 97 7.19 6.98 9.00
N HIS A 98 5.93 6.52 9.09
CA HIS A 98 4.71 7.30 8.98
C HIS A 98 3.90 7.28 10.28
N GLU A 99 4.57 7.52 11.42
CA GLU A 99 3.96 7.42 12.75
C GLU A 99 2.75 8.36 12.91
N ALA A 100 2.88 9.62 12.50
CA ALA A 100 1.81 10.61 12.61
C ALA A 100 0.58 10.24 11.77
N GLU A 101 0.79 9.83 10.53
CA GLU A 101 -0.28 9.43 9.63
C GLU A 101 -1.01 8.17 10.13
N VAL A 102 -0.26 7.24 10.71
CA VAL A 102 -0.83 6.03 11.30
C VAL A 102 -1.62 6.34 12.57
N GLU A 103 -1.15 7.26 13.41
CA GLU A 103 -1.87 7.73 14.59
C GLU A 103 -3.21 8.39 14.20
N GLU A 104 -3.19 9.32 13.25
CA GLU A 104 -4.39 9.98 12.73
C GLU A 104 -5.37 8.98 12.11
N PHE A 105 -4.88 8.06 11.28
CA PHE A 105 -5.69 7.03 10.66
C PHE A 105 -6.32 6.10 11.71
N SER A 106 -5.55 5.67 12.70
CA SER A 106 -6.00 4.77 13.77
C SER A 106 -7.07 5.41 14.66
N ALA A 107 -7.08 6.75 14.77
CA ALA A 107 -8.13 7.50 15.48
C ALA A 107 -9.43 7.61 14.66
N SER A 108 -9.39 7.35 13.35
CA SER A 108 -10.52 7.50 12.44
C SER A 108 -11.52 6.33 12.52
N HIS A 109 -12.74 6.55 12.01
CA HIS A 109 -13.72 5.48 11.82
C HIS A 109 -13.29 4.49 10.73
N HIS A 110 -12.48 4.91 9.77
CA HIS A 110 -12.02 4.06 8.69
C HIS A 110 -11.19 2.88 9.20
N SER A 111 -10.27 3.09 10.14
CA SER A 111 -9.49 1.99 10.72
C SER A 111 -10.34 0.95 11.46
N LYS A 112 -11.52 1.37 11.95
CA LYS A 112 -12.44 0.56 12.76
C LYS A 112 -13.62 -0.01 11.96
N ALA A 113 -13.63 0.17 10.64
CA ALA A 113 -14.78 -0.17 9.81
C ALA A 113 -15.20 -1.65 9.92
N ALA A 114 -14.24 -2.58 10.04
CA ALA A 114 -14.55 -4.00 10.26
C ALA A 114 -15.23 -4.25 11.61
N ARG A 115 -14.82 -3.56 12.67
CA ARG A 115 -15.46 -3.69 14.00
C ARG A 115 -16.84 -3.09 14.00
N ILE A 116 -17.06 -1.98 13.28
CA ILE A 116 -18.37 -1.36 13.13
C ILE A 116 -19.33 -2.32 12.44
N LEU A 117 -18.89 -2.96 11.36
CA LEU A 117 -19.71 -3.96 10.65
C LEU A 117 -20.02 -5.18 11.52
N GLY A 118 -19.04 -5.64 12.31
CA GLY A 118 -19.18 -6.80 13.19
C GLY A 118 -19.76 -6.48 14.58
N SER A 119 -20.14 -5.23 14.87
CA SER A 119 -20.67 -4.88 16.18
C SER A 119 -22.10 -5.40 16.36
N LEU A 120 -22.44 -5.83 17.59
CA LEU A 120 -23.80 -6.25 17.94
C LEU A 120 -24.83 -5.11 17.82
N ASP A 121 -24.35 -3.87 17.84
CA ASP A 121 -25.19 -2.68 17.67
C ASP A 121 -25.57 -2.45 16.20
N ASN A 122 -24.92 -3.14 15.27
CA ASN A 122 -25.24 -3.05 13.85
C ASN A 122 -26.25 -4.12 13.42
N VAL A 123 -27.37 -4.18 14.12
CA VAL A 123 -28.49 -5.08 13.82
C VAL A 123 -28.97 -4.95 12.38
N LEU A 124 -28.85 -3.74 11.81
CA LEU A 124 -29.25 -3.49 10.43
C LEU A 124 -28.38 -4.26 9.43
N ALA A 125 -27.08 -4.35 9.65
CA ALA A 125 -26.21 -5.14 8.79
C ALA A 125 -26.57 -6.64 8.86
N GLU A 126 -26.84 -7.17 10.03
CA GLU A 126 -27.31 -8.55 10.17
C GLU A 126 -28.66 -8.80 9.52
N VAL A 127 -29.59 -7.87 9.63
CA VAL A 127 -30.94 -8.01 9.05
C VAL A 127 -30.90 -7.89 7.52
N VAL A 128 -30.15 -6.93 6.99
CA VAL A 128 -30.04 -6.70 5.54
C VAL A 128 -29.26 -7.82 4.87
N GLU A 129 -28.20 -8.31 5.50
CA GLU A 129 -27.34 -9.38 4.98
C GLU A 129 -27.96 -10.78 5.17
N GLY A 130 -29.13 -10.87 5.81
CA GLY A 130 -29.88 -12.10 5.88
C GLY A 130 -29.28 -13.21 6.71
N ASN A 131 -28.35 -12.86 7.62
CA ASN A 131 -28.05 -13.73 8.73
C ASN A 131 -26.95 -14.81 8.59
N HIS A 132 -25.98 -14.77 9.50
CA HIS A 132 -25.36 -15.91 10.17
C HIS A 132 -24.72 -17.00 9.31
N GLY A 133 -23.67 -16.73 8.59
CA GLY A 133 -22.83 -17.81 8.10
C GLY A 133 -23.55 -18.81 7.19
N MET A 134 -23.76 -18.44 5.96
CA MET A 134 -24.20 -19.39 4.93
C MET A 134 -23.19 -20.53 4.82
N ILE A 135 -23.65 -21.75 5.03
CA ILE A 135 -22.85 -22.94 4.78
C ILE A 135 -22.81 -23.15 3.27
N THR A 136 -21.61 -23.19 2.71
CA THR A 136 -21.38 -23.49 1.29
C THR A 136 -20.47 -24.69 1.14
N GLU A 137 -20.43 -25.30 -0.04
CA GLU A 137 -19.59 -26.46 -0.31
C GLU A 137 -18.10 -26.19 -0.02
N GLY A 138 -17.62 -24.96 -0.30
CA GLY A 138 -16.23 -24.56 -0.03
C GLY A 138 -15.96 -24.17 1.44
N PHE A 139 -17.02 -23.94 2.22
CA PHE A 139 -16.92 -23.45 3.61
C PHE A 139 -17.94 -24.15 4.52
N PRO A 140 -17.72 -25.43 4.84
CA PRO A 140 -18.68 -26.22 5.62
C PRO A 140 -18.88 -25.69 7.05
N GLY A 141 -17.93 -24.89 7.58
CA GLY A 141 -18.06 -24.18 8.86
C GLY A 141 -18.86 -22.88 8.78
N GLY A 142 -19.29 -22.51 7.59
CA GLY A 142 -19.97 -21.23 7.33
C GLY A 142 -19.01 -20.05 7.21
N VAL A 143 -19.48 -19.01 6.55
CA VAL A 143 -18.83 -17.67 6.48
C VAL A 143 -19.84 -16.64 6.96
N SER A 144 -19.39 -15.50 7.46
CA SER A 144 -20.30 -14.43 7.84
C SER A 144 -21.07 -13.91 6.60
N ALA A 145 -22.33 -13.51 6.79
CA ALA A 145 -23.14 -12.94 5.71
C ALA A 145 -22.44 -11.73 5.07
N ALA A 146 -21.78 -10.88 5.85
CA ALA A 146 -20.95 -9.78 5.37
C ALA A 146 -19.86 -10.23 4.39
N ALA A 147 -19.20 -11.35 4.66
CA ALA A 147 -18.17 -11.89 3.76
C ALA A 147 -18.77 -12.42 2.45
N VAL A 148 -19.92 -13.10 2.51
CA VAL A 148 -20.63 -13.64 1.34
C VAL A 148 -21.10 -12.52 0.42
N ASN A 149 -21.70 -11.47 0.98
CA ASN A 149 -22.27 -10.37 0.21
C ASN A 149 -21.24 -9.27 -0.16
N GLY A 150 -19.98 -9.43 0.21
CA GLY A 150 -18.90 -8.54 -0.18
C GLY A 150 -18.73 -7.30 0.70
N CYS A 151 -19.48 -7.15 1.80
CA CYS A 151 -19.36 -5.97 2.68
C CYS A 151 -17.94 -5.79 3.21
N TRP A 152 -17.25 -6.88 3.51
CA TRP A 152 -15.86 -6.82 3.98
C TRP A 152 -14.84 -6.30 2.93
N GLN A 153 -15.22 -6.26 1.65
CA GLN A 153 -14.38 -5.64 0.60
C GLN A 153 -14.18 -4.15 0.85
N CYS A 154 -15.19 -3.50 1.41
CA CYS A 154 -15.14 -2.08 1.80
C CYS A 154 -14.75 -1.93 3.28
N HIS A 155 -15.45 -2.61 4.18
CA HIS A 155 -15.30 -2.49 5.63
C HIS A 155 -14.06 -3.22 6.18
N GLY A 156 -13.65 -4.27 5.54
CA GLY A 156 -12.64 -5.18 6.09
C GLY A 156 -13.25 -6.25 7.00
N ASN A 157 -12.42 -7.21 7.33
CA ASN A 157 -12.70 -8.29 8.27
C ASN A 157 -11.39 -8.74 8.92
N GLN A 158 -11.46 -9.62 9.90
CA GLN A 158 -10.26 -10.20 10.50
C GLN A 158 -9.60 -11.18 9.52
N VAL A 159 -8.33 -10.93 9.23
CA VAL A 159 -7.50 -11.89 8.50
C VAL A 159 -7.05 -12.99 9.46
N LYS A 160 -7.32 -14.23 9.11
CA LYS A 160 -6.93 -15.40 9.89
C LYS A 160 -5.67 -16.04 9.32
N VAL A 161 -4.83 -16.52 10.20
CA VAL A 161 -3.66 -17.34 9.88
C VAL A 161 -3.95 -18.76 10.32
N LEU A 162 -3.72 -19.72 9.42
CA LEU A 162 -3.90 -21.14 9.67
C LEU A 162 -2.74 -21.71 10.50
N GLU A 163 -2.88 -22.94 10.99
CA GLU A 163 -1.87 -23.60 11.83
C GLU A 163 -0.51 -23.77 11.13
N ASP A 164 -0.50 -23.86 9.81
CA ASP A 164 0.70 -23.96 8.98
C ASP A 164 1.36 -22.58 8.68
N GLY A 165 0.78 -21.50 9.19
CA GLY A 165 1.25 -20.13 8.97
C GLY A 165 0.74 -19.48 7.68
N SER A 166 -0.04 -20.19 6.85
CA SER A 166 -0.65 -19.62 5.66
C SER A 166 -1.86 -18.75 5.99
N LEU A 167 -2.20 -17.83 5.10
CA LEU A 167 -3.39 -17.00 5.24
C LEU A 167 -4.64 -17.80 4.85
N ASP A 168 -5.68 -17.73 5.69
CA ASP A 168 -6.96 -18.40 5.43
C ASP A 168 -7.62 -17.78 4.17
N PRO A 169 -7.84 -18.57 3.10
CA PRO A 169 -8.42 -18.08 1.85
C PRO A 169 -9.86 -17.56 2.00
N ALA A 170 -10.56 -17.90 3.08
CA ALA A 170 -11.87 -17.34 3.41
C ALA A 170 -11.79 -15.89 3.92
N THR A 171 -10.62 -15.41 4.32
CA THR A 171 -10.42 -14.09 4.89
C THR A 171 -9.36 -13.26 4.15
N TRP A 172 -8.67 -13.86 3.21
CA TRP A 172 -7.64 -13.25 2.38
C TRP A 172 -7.78 -13.67 0.90
N PRO A 173 -7.62 -12.77 -0.09
CA PRO A 173 -7.24 -11.35 0.04
C PRO A 173 -8.35 -10.46 0.62
N ASN A 174 -7.95 -9.46 1.39
CA ASN A 174 -8.84 -8.54 2.08
C ASN A 174 -8.37 -7.10 1.85
N SER A 175 -9.14 -6.33 1.07
CA SER A 175 -8.82 -4.95 0.67
C SER A 175 -9.53 -3.89 1.51
N GLY A 176 -10.42 -4.31 2.42
CA GLY A 176 -11.27 -3.40 3.19
C GLY A 176 -10.47 -2.46 4.10
N ILE A 177 -10.95 -1.23 4.20
CA ILE A 177 -10.23 -0.14 4.87
C ILE A 177 -10.00 -0.38 6.36
N GLY A 178 -10.92 -1.09 7.03
CA GLY A 178 -10.83 -1.43 8.45
C GLY A 178 -10.32 -2.85 8.71
N ARG A 179 -9.58 -3.46 7.79
CA ARG A 179 -9.02 -4.80 7.93
C ARG A 179 -8.33 -4.98 9.28
N ILE A 180 -8.64 -6.08 9.98
CA ILE A 180 -7.96 -6.48 11.22
C ILE A 180 -6.82 -7.41 10.82
N ASN A 181 -5.59 -6.95 11.03
CA ASN A 181 -4.39 -7.62 10.55
C ASN A 181 -3.93 -8.72 11.52
N PRO A 182 -3.13 -9.71 11.06
CA PRO A 182 -2.60 -10.77 11.92
C PRO A 182 -1.76 -10.26 13.10
N ASP A 183 -1.09 -9.14 12.96
CA ASP A 183 -0.32 -8.46 14.01
C ASP A 183 -1.18 -7.69 15.03
N GLY A 184 -2.49 -7.74 14.89
CA GLY A 184 -3.47 -7.07 15.75
C GLY A 184 -3.71 -5.60 15.43
N SER A 185 -2.99 -5.01 14.47
CA SER A 185 -3.28 -3.65 14.00
C SER A 185 -4.57 -3.60 13.18
N GLU A 186 -5.20 -2.43 13.14
CA GLU A 186 -6.48 -2.22 12.44
C GLU A 186 -6.30 -1.26 11.28
N GLY A 187 -6.92 -1.61 10.17
CA GLY A 187 -6.98 -0.80 8.98
C GLY A 187 -6.04 -1.22 7.86
N SER A 188 -6.22 -0.56 6.73
CA SER A 188 -5.44 -0.78 5.52
C SER A 188 -5.20 0.55 4.80
N CYS A 189 -4.00 1.09 4.92
CA CYS A 189 -3.59 2.31 4.21
C CYS A 189 -3.70 2.14 2.69
N MET A 190 -3.58 0.89 2.22
CA MET A 190 -3.66 0.53 0.80
C MET A 190 -5.08 0.59 0.21
N ALA A 191 -6.11 0.81 1.02
CA ALA A 191 -7.46 1.08 0.52
C ALA A 191 -7.50 2.39 -0.29
N CYS A 192 -6.72 3.39 0.13
CA CYS A 192 -6.54 4.67 -0.55
C CYS A 192 -5.23 4.74 -1.33
N HIS A 193 -4.12 4.31 -0.71
CA HIS A 193 -2.79 4.30 -1.31
C HIS A 193 -2.51 2.97 -1.99
N THR A 194 -2.97 2.81 -3.23
CA THR A 194 -2.87 1.53 -3.94
C THR A 194 -1.42 1.06 -4.06
N ARG A 195 -1.15 -0.13 -3.55
CA ARG A 195 0.14 -0.81 -3.70
C ARG A 195 0.40 -1.15 -5.17
N HIS A 196 1.58 -1.07 -5.68
CA HIS A 196 2.84 -0.66 -5.04
C HIS A 196 3.27 0.73 -5.48
N SER A 197 2.42 1.46 -6.24
CA SER A 197 2.68 2.82 -6.69
C SER A 197 2.52 3.87 -5.58
N PHE A 198 1.65 3.60 -4.60
CA PHE A 198 1.37 4.50 -3.47
C PHE A 198 1.11 5.96 -3.91
N SER A 199 0.39 6.13 -5.02
CA SER A 199 0.14 7.42 -5.62
C SER A 199 -0.71 8.31 -4.72
N VAL A 200 -0.18 9.48 -4.38
CA VAL A 200 -0.91 10.51 -3.60
C VAL A 200 -2.02 11.10 -4.46
N ALA A 201 -1.77 11.33 -5.75
CA ALA A 201 -2.78 11.82 -6.68
C ALA A 201 -3.99 10.89 -6.75
N GLN A 202 -3.75 9.57 -6.82
CA GLN A 202 -4.81 8.58 -6.80
C GLN A 202 -5.57 8.59 -5.46
N ALA A 203 -4.88 8.70 -4.32
CA ALA A 203 -5.52 8.74 -3.01
C ALA A 203 -6.43 9.97 -2.83
N ARG A 204 -6.09 11.09 -3.46
CA ARG A 204 -6.87 12.34 -3.45
C ARG A 204 -8.02 12.36 -4.46
N HIS A 205 -8.01 11.44 -5.43
CA HIS A 205 -9.06 11.41 -6.45
C HIS A 205 -10.37 10.88 -5.86
N PRO A 206 -11.53 11.52 -6.13
CA PRO A 206 -12.85 11.10 -5.62
C PRO A 206 -13.20 9.65 -5.92
N ASP A 207 -12.76 9.10 -7.05
CA ASP A 207 -12.97 7.70 -7.41
C ASP A 207 -12.34 6.72 -6.40
N THR A 208 -11.31 7.14 -5.68
CA THR A 208 -10.74 6.32 -4.62
C THR A 208 -11.69 6.17 -3.44
N CYS A 209 -12.37 7.25 -3.06
CA CYS A 209 -13.46 7.21 -2.07
C CYS A 209 -14.65 6.41 -2.60
N GLY A 210 -14.97 6.61 -3.87
CA GLY A 210 -16.06 5.95 -4.57
C GLY A 210 -15.94 4.43 -4.71
N LYS A 211 -14.79 3.83 -4.42
CA LYS A 211 -14.68 2.36 -4.34
C LYS A 211 -15.55 1.75 -3.24
N CYS A 212 -15.85 2.53 -2.20
CA CYS A 212 -16.64 2.12 -1.05
C CYS A 212 -17.88 2.99 -0.86
N HIS A 213 -17.76 4.30 -1.12
CA HIS A 213 -18.83 5.28 -0.96
C HIS A 213 -19.62 5.45 -2.25
N MET A 214 -20.34 4.41 -2.68
CA MET A 214 -21.11 4.36 -3.92
C MET A 214 -22.39 3.54 -3.78
N GLY A 215 -23.32 3.75 -4.69
CA GLY A 215 -24.56 2.99 -4.79
C GLY A 215 -25.63 3.45 -3.79
N PRO A 216 -26.78 2.72 -3.74
CA PRO A 216 -27.97 3.20 -3.03
C PRO A 216 -27.79 3.35 -1.52
N ASP A 217 -26.88 2.59 -0.93
CA ASP A 217 -26.65 2.59 0.53
C ASP A 217 -25.61 3.62 0.95
N HIS A 218 -24.68 3.96 0.06
CA HIS A 218 -23.56 4.87 0.34
C HIS A 218 -23.30 5.82 -0.84
N PRO A 219 -24.28 6.67 -1.24
CA PRO A 219 -24.26 7.43 -2.48
C PRO A 219 -23.37 8.70 -2.44
N GLN A 220 -22.33 8.72 -1.61
CA GLN A 220 -21.54 9.93 -1.43
C GLN A 220 -20.77 10.32 -2.69
N LYS A 221 -20.33 9.34 -3.50
CA LYS A 221 -19.66 9.62 -4.77
C LYS A 221 -20.61 10.31 -5.73
N GLU A 222 -21.79 9.76 -5.93
CA GLU A 222 -22.81 10.28 -6.84
C GLU A 222 -23.26 11.68 -6.41
N ILE A 223 -23.49 11.88 -5.12
CA ILE A 223 -23.83 13.21 -4.55
C ILE A 223 -22.69 14.21 -4.77
N TYR A 224 -21.42 13.77 -4.58
CA TYR A 224 -20.27 14.63 -4.80
C TYR A 224 -20.16 15.04 -6.27
N GLU A 225 -20.30 14.10 -7.21
CA GLU A 225 -20.18 14.35 -8.64
C GLU A 225 -21.21 15.38 -9.14
N GLU A 226 -22.42 15.37 -8.59
CA GLU A 226 -23.47 16.34 -8.90
C GLU A 226 -23.37 17.65 -8.13
N SER A 227 -22.52 17.70 -7.13
CA SER A 227 -22.29 18.90 -6.32
C SER A 227 -21.46 19.96 -7.04
N LYS A 228 -21.55 21.22 -6.59
CA LYS A 228 -20.68 22.30 -7.10
C LYS A 228 -19.19 21.97 -6.92
N HIS A 229 -18.83 21.31 -5.82
CA HIS A 229 -17.45 20.90 -5.55
C HIS A 229 -16.98 19.83 -6.54
N GLY A 230 -17.77 18.80 -6.79
CA GLY A 230 -17.45 17.76 -7.75
C GLY A 230 -17.34 18.30 -9.17
N ILE A 231 -18.30 19.11 -9.62
CA ILE A 231 -18.27 19.75 -10.93
C ILE A 231 -16.99 20.59 -11.11
N LEU A 232 -16.61 21.36 -10.09
CA LEU A 232 -15.37 22.16 -10.13
C LEU A 232 -14.11 21.28 -10.12
N PHE A 233 -14.09 20.21 -9.34
CA PHE A 233 -12.98 19.28 -9.32
C PHE A 233 -12.75 18.70 -10.71
N PHE A 234 -13.75 18.06 -11.30
CA PHE A 234 -13.63 17.39 -12.61
C PHE A 234 -13.37 18.36 -13.76
N SER A 235 -13.90 19.59 -13.67
CA SER A 235 -13.68 20.63 -14.69
C SER A 235 -12.29 21.28 -14.64
N ASN A 236 -11.56 21.13 -13.53
CA ASN A 236 -10.25 21.76 -13.34
C ASN A 236 -9.18 20.78 -12.89
N GLN A 237 -9.42 19.48 -12.99
CA GLN A 237 -8.50 18.44 -12.54
C GLN A 237 -7.10 18.57 -13.17
N ASP A 238 -7.05 18.97 -14.43
CA ASP A 238 -5.82 19.21 -15.20
C ASP A 238 -4.98 20.40 -14.67
N LYS A 239 -5.58 21.26 -13.86
CA LYS A 239 -4.94 22.42 -13.22
C LYS A 239 -4.56 22.18 -11.76
N MET A 240 -4.86 21.01 -11.22
CA MET A 240 -4.58 20.66 -9.83
C MET A 240 -3.28 19.86 -9.74
N ALA A 241 -2.42 20.22 -8.79
CA ALA A 241 -1.20 19.47 -8.49
C ALA A 241 -1.51 18.32 -7.52
N LEU A 242 -2.29 17.32 -7.99
CA LEU A 242 -2.78 16.22 -7.14
C LEU A 242 -1.65 15.37 -6.54
N ASP A 243 -0.48 15.35 -7.15
CA ASP A 243 0.72 14.63 -6.73
C ASP A 243 1.67 15.45 -5.84
N SER A 244 1.37 16.74 -5.59
CA SER A 244 2.15 17.59 -4.69
C SER A 244 2.22 16.98 -3.28
N GLN A 245 3.42 16.99 -2.66
CA GLN A 245 3.61 16.49 -1.29
C GLN A 245 2.81 17.29 -0.27
N LYS A 246 2.76 18.61 -0.43
CA LYS A 246 1.91 19.50 0.36
C LYS A 246 0.79 20.01 -0.52
N TRP A 247 -0.44 19.70 -0.18
CA TRP A 247 -1.60 20.11 -0.94
C TRP A 247 -2.17 21.40 -0.38
N ILE A 248 -1.76 22.52 -0.94
CA ILE A 248 -2.03 23.87 -0.42
C ILE A 248 -3.19 24.50 -1.19
N VAL A 249 -4.20 24.94 -0.44
CA VAL A 249 -5.37 25.65 -1.00
C VAL A 249 -4.93 26.92 -1.70
N GLY A 250 -5.38 27.13 -2.92
CA GLY A 250 -5.09 28.31 -3.75
C GLY A 250 -3.77 28.22 -4.53
N GLU A 251 -2.92 27.22 -4.23
CA GLU A 251 -1.69 26.93 -4.99
C GLU A 251 -1.83 25.63 -5.78
N ASP A 252 -2.08 24.51 -5.09
CA ASP A 252 -2.17 23.18 -5.69
C ASP A 252 -3.60 22.83 -6.12
N TYR A 253 -4.59 23.45 -5.49
CA TYR A 253 -6.00 23.26 -5.81
C TYR A 253 -6.84 24.46 -5.38
N SER A 254 -8.02 24.60 -5.99
CA SER A 254 -9.03 25.57 -5.60
C SER A 254 -10.06 24.95 -4.65
N ALA A 255 -10.20 25.51 -3.47
CA ALA A 255 -11.30 25.18 -2.56
C ALA A 255 -12.53 26.00 -2.94
N ALA A 256 -13.18 25.63 -4.00
CA ALA A 256 -14.45 26.26 -4.39
C ALA A 256 -15.63 25.39 -3.97
#